data_9811c9e98ef6bf34ca2e50b773ac96c7
#
_entry.id   9811c9e98ef6bf34ca2e50b773ac96c7
#
_cell.length_a   1.000
_cell.length_b   1.000
_cell.length_c   1.000
_cell.angle_alpha   90.00
_cell.angle_beta   90.00
_cell.angle_gamma   90.00
#
_symmetry.space_group_name_H-M   'P 1'
#
loop_
_entity.id
_entity.type
_entity.pdbx_description
1 polymer ?
#
loop_
_entity_poly.entity_id
_entity_poly.type
_entity_poly.pdbx_seq_one_letter_code
_entity_poly.pdbx_strand_id
1 'polypeptide(L)'
;MIDVKHIRKSFGSLEVLKDIDLTIQKGEIVSIVGPSGAGKTTLLQIIGTLDRPDTGSVIIDGIDTTTLSQKKLSDFRNRHIGFVFQFHQLLPEFTAIENIMIPAYIAGVNTKEARRRAEELLQFMGLSDRAKHKPNELSGGEKQRVAVARALINNPDVILADEPSGSLDSKNKEELHQLFFDLRDKYGQTFVIVTHDEGLASITDRTIHMRDGILEHLETLENLENLEPLEDLKSLDNPEKGESND
;
A
#
# COMPACT_ATOMS: atom_id res chain seq x y z
N MET A 1 2.09 -14.26 1.52
CA MET A 1 0.88 -14.02 2.31
C MET A 1 1.20 -13.25 3.58
N ILE A 2 0.37 -12.29 3.98
CA ILE A 2 0.54 -11.50 5.20
C ILE A 2 -0.66 -11.78 6.11
N ASP A 3 -0.39 -12.14 7.37
CA ASP A 3 -1.40 -12.29 8.41
C ASP A 3 -1.11 -11.30 9.54
N VAL A 4 -2.03 -10.40 9.77
CA VAL A 4 -2.05 -9.44 10.87
C VAL A 4 -3.09 -9.93 11.88
N LYS A 5 -2.71 -10.12 13.14
CA LYS A 5 -3.57 -10.73 14.16
C LYS A 5 -3.58 -9.91 15.44
N HIS A 6 -4.76 -9.45 15.82
CA HIS A 6 -5.04 -8.75 17.09
C HIS A 6 -4.10 -7.57 17.35
N ILE A 7 -3.76 -6.81 16.29
CA ILE A 7 -2.84 -5.67 16.41
C ILE A 7 -3.52 -4.53 17.16
N ARG A 8 -2.86 -4.10 18.25
CA ARG A 8 -3.18 -2.87 18.98
C ARG A 8 -1.96 -1.97 19.01
N LYS A 9 -2.19 -0.66 18.95
CA LYS A 9 -1.13 0.35 19.04
C LYS A 9 -1.65 1.62 19.68
N SER A 10 -0.89 2.11 20.68
CA SER A 10 -1.18 3.37 21.37
C SER A 10 0.04 4.29 21.36
N PHE A 11 -0.21 5.59 21.36
CA PHE A 11 0.78 6.63 21.55
C PHE A 11 0.36 7.47 22.77
N GLY A 12 0.98 7.23 23.90
CA GLY A 12 0.53 7.77 25.19
C GLY A 12 -0.86 7.27 25.55
N SER A 13 -1.82 8.17 25.71
CA SER A 13 -3.23 7.82 26.03
C SER A 13 -4.10 7.59 24.78
N LEU A 14 -3.57 7.84 23.57
CA LEU A 14 -4.33 7.68 22.33
C LEU A 14 -4.14 6.29 21.78
N GLU A 15 -5.21 5.45 21.79
CA GLU A 15 -5.23 4.17 21.08
C GLU A 15 -5.52 4.41 19.60
N VAL A 16 -4.53 4.14 18.73
CA VAL A 16 -4.59 4.40 17.29
C VAL A 16 -5.03 3.18 16.51
N LEU A 17 -4.64 1.97 16.94
CA LEU A 17 -5.10 0.70 16.34
C LEU A 17 -5.79 -0.13 17.42
N LYS A 18 -7.00 -0.60 17.10
CA LYS A 18 -7.93 -1.24 18.05
C LYS A 18 -8.31 -2.63 17.57
N ASP A 19 -7.43 -3.61 17.83
CA ASP A 19 -7.70 -5.03 17.54
C ASP A 19 -7.87 -5.31 16.03
N ILE A 20 -6.82 -5.04 15.27
CA ILE A 20 -6.82 -5.20 13.81
C ILE A 20 -6.48 -6.65 13.43
N ASP A 21 -7.37 -7.26 12.65
CA ASP A 21 -7.17 -8.54 11.99
C ASP A 21 -7.27 -8.36 10.47
N LEU A 22 -6.26 -8.82 9.73
CA LEU A 22 -6.18 -8.65 8.28
C LEU A 22 -5.32 -9.75 7.66
N THR A 23 -5.83 -10.38 6.61
CA THR A 23 -5.06 -11.32 5.78
C THR A 23 -4.94 -10.77 4.36
N ILE A 24 -3.74 -10.82 3.77
CA ILE A 24 -3.46 -10.41 2.38
C ILE A 24 -2.82 -11.59 1.65
N GLN A 25 -3.35 -11.91 0.49
CA GLN A 25 -2.89 -13.04 -0.32
C GLN A 25 -1.64 -12.66 -1.14
N LYS A 26 -0.87 -13.67 -1.54
CA LYS A 26 0.27 -13.45 -2.44
C LYS A 26 -0.22 -13.00 -3.82
N GLY A 27 0.41 -11.97 -4.38
CA GLY A 27 0.03 -11.40 -5.68
C GLY A 27 -1.22 -10.53 -5.63
N GLU A 28 -1.77 -10.25 -4.45
CA GLU A 28 -2.93 -9.36 -4.27
C GLU A 28 -2.48 -7.89 -4.21
N ILE A 29 -3.23 -7.00 -4.85
CA ILE A 29 -3.13 -5.55 -4.67
C ILE A 29 -4.27 -5.11 -3.76
N VAL A 30 -3.94 -4.75 -2.53
CA VAL A 30 -4.90 -4.28 -1.52
C VAL A 30 -4.75 -2.79 -1.29
N SER A 31 -5.84 -2.05 -1.35
CA SER A 31 -5.90 -0.66 -0.90
C SER A 31 -6.48 -0.55 0.50
N ILE A 32 -5.91 0.32 1.33
CA ILE A 32 -6.43 0.71 2.65
C ILE A 32 -6.82 2.18 2.56
N VAL A 33 -8.11 2.47 2.67
CA VAL A 33 -8.68 3.81 2.56
C VAL A 33 -9.33 4.24 3.88
N GLY A 34 -9.56 5.54 4.04
CA GLY A 34 -10.23 6.10 5.21
C GLY A 34 -9.76 7.53 5.50
N PRO A 35 -10.40 8.23 6.44
CA PRO A 35 -10.09 9.62 6.77
C PRO A 35 -8.66 9.77 7.33
N SER A 36 -8.17 11.01 7.31
CA SER A 36 -6.90 11.33 7.99
C SER A 36 -7.01 11.02 9.48
N GLY A 37 -5.96 10.45 10.05
CA GLY A 37 -5.95 10.03 11.46
C GLY A 37 -6.61 8.67 11.75
N ALA A 38 -7.17 7.97 10.75
CA ALA A 38 -7.79 6.65 10.94
C ALA A 38 -6.82 5.54 11.40
N GLY A 39 -5.49 5.75 11.31
CA GLY A 39 -4.46 4.76 11.69
C GLY A 39 -3.79 4.05 10.52
N LYS A 40 -4.13 4.37 9.26
CA LYS A 40 -3.64 3.69 8.05
C LYS A 40 -2.11 3.63 7.96
N THR A 41 -1.44 4.76 8.06
CA THR A 41 0.04 4.83 8.04
C THR A 41 0.65 4.06 9.21
N THR A 42 0.04 4.10 10.40
CA THR A 42 0.51 3.32 11.56
C THR A 42 0.41 1.82 11.30
N LEU A 43 -0.72 1.36 10.73
CA LEU A 43 -0.87 -0.04 10.34
C LEU A 43 0.17 -0.44 9.29
N LEU A 44 0.37 0.38 8.25
CA LEU A 44 1.37 0.14 7.22
C LEU A 44 2.79 0.07 7.81
N GLN A 45 3.13 0.96 8.76
CA GLN A 45 4.43 0.96 9.43
C GLN A 45 4.65 -0.30 10.29
N ILE A 46 3.61 -0.81 10.94
CA ILE A 46 3.67 -2.05 11.72
C ILE A 46 3.84 -3.26 10.80
N ILE A 47 3.03 -3.38 9.72
CA ILE A 47 3.21 -4.42 8.70
C ILE A 47 4.63 -4.35 8.12
N GLY A 48 5.10 -3.13 7.84
CA GLY A 48 6.44 -2.85 7.33
C GLY A 48 7.57 -2.98 8.33
N THR A 49 7.30 -3.37 9.57
CA THR A 49 8.31 -3.52 10.63
C THR A 49 9.09 -2.24 10.96
N LEU A 50 8.57 -1.07 10.58
CA LEU A 50 9.13 0.24 10.94
C LEU A 50 8.74 0.65 12.35
N ASP A 51 7.57 0.21 12.83
CA ASP A 51 7.15 0.31 14.22
C ASP A 51 6.74 -1.08 14.74
N ARG A 52 6.59 -1.21 16.06
CA ARG A 52 6.13 -2.43 16.71
C ARG A 52 4.73 -2.24 17.25
N PRO A 53 3.86 -3.23 17.15
CA PRO A 53 2.58 -3.20 17.85
C PRO A 53 2.80 -3.31 19.37
N ASP A 54 1.83 -2.86 20.16
CA ASP A 54 1.81 -3.07 21.60
C ASP A 54 1.38 -4.51 21.92
N THR A 55 0.44 -5.05 21.14
CA THR A 55 -0.01 -6.46 21.20
C THR A 55 -0.30 -6.99 19.80
N GLY A 56 -0.43 -8.30 19.68
CA GLY A 56 -0.72 -8.99 18.42
C GLY A 56 0.54 -9.42 17.68
N SER A 57 0.36 -9.93 16.46
CA SER A 57 1.46 -10.45 15.62
C SER A 57 1.28 -10.09 14.15
N VAL A 58 2.40 -9.95 13.44
CA VAL A 58 2.45 -9.79 11.99
C VAL A 58 3.30 -10.92 11.41
N ILE A 59 2.67 -11.76 10.63
CA ILE A 59 3.31 -12.91 9.97
C ILE A 59 3.40 -12.59 8.48
N ILE A 60 4.62 -12.62 7.92
CA ILE A 60 4.87 -12.43 6.48
C ILE A 60 5.58 -13.66 5.97
N ASP A 61 4.99 -14.30 4.98
CA ASP A 61 5.47 -15.56 4.38
C ASP A 61 5.85 -16.62 5.42
N GLY A 62 5.00 -16.79 6.47
CA GLY A 62 5.17 -17.75 7.55
C GLY A 62 6.14 -17.32 8.67
N ILE A 63 6.76 -16.14 8.58
CA ILE A 63 7.68 -15.61 9.57
C ILE A 63 6.99 -14.57 10.44
N ASP A 64 6.88 -14.84 11.75
CA ASP A 64 6.37 -13.84 12.70
C ASP A 64 7.44 -12.77 12.97
N THR A 65 7.21 -11.59 12.40
CA THR A 65 8.14 -10.47 12.47
C THR A 65 8.22 -9.85 13.86
N THR A 66 7.17 -10.01 14.69
CA THR A 66 7.11 -9.43 16.04
C THR A 66 8.06 -10.10 17.01
N THR A 67 8.43 -11.37 16.75
CA THR A 67 9.35 -12.17 17.55
C THR A 67 10.83 -11.95 17.20
N LEU A 68 11.12 -11.29 16.08
CA LEU A 68 12.48 -11.09 15.60
C LEU A 68 13.26 -10.08 16.45
N SER A 69 14.54 -10.36 16.70
CA SER A 69 15.47 -9.36 17.25
C SER A 69 15.67 -8.22 16.27
N GLN A 70 16.08 -7.02 16.73
CA GLN A 70 16.29 -5.84 15.88
C GLN A 70 17.19 -6.12 14.66
N LYS A 71 18.27 -6.85 14.85
CA LYS A 71 19.19 -7.21 13.76
C LYS A 71 18.50 -8.09 12.71
N LYS A 72 17.79 -9.13 13.14
CA LYS A 72 17.04 -10.03 12.25
C LYS A 72 15.89 -9.29 11.56
N LEU A 73 15.21 -8.38 12.28
CA LEU A 73 14.12 -7.57 11.75
C LEU A 73 14.60 -6.61 10.66
N SER A 74 15.77 -5.96 10.84
CA SER A 74 16.37 -5.11 9.82
C SER A 74 16.77 -5.87 8.57
N ASP A 75 17.36 -7.08 8.74
CA ASP A 75 17.71 -7.95 7.60
C ASP A 75 16.46 -8.45 6.88
N PHE A 76 15.44 -8.89 7.64
CA PHE A 76 14.14 -9.28 7.10
C PHE A 76 13.50 -8.14 6.29
N ARG A 77 13.37 -6.94 6.87
CA ARG A 77 12.82 -5.78 6.19
C ARG A 77 13.53 -5.47 4.87
N ASN A 78 14.86 -5.49 4.88
CA ASN A 78 15.64 -5.20 3.68
C ASN A 78 15.41 -6.21 2.54
N ARG A 79 15.15 -7.48 2.86
CA ARG A 79 15.01 -8.56 1.88
C ARG A 79 13.58 -8.81 1.42
N HIS A 80 12.61 -8.63 2.33
CA HIS A 80 11.24 -9.09 2.14
C HIS A 80 10.23 -7.96 1.94
N ILE A 81 10.62 -6.70 2.25
CA ILE A 81 9.69 -5.56 2.21
C ILE A 81 10.27 -4.45 1.37
N GLY A 82 9.52 -3.99 0.36
CA GLY A 82 9.80 -2.77 -0.36
C GLY A 82 8.91 -1.63 0.13
N PHE A 83 9.44 -0.40 0.18
CA PHE A 83 8.69 0.79 0.58
C PHE A 83 8.63 1.81 -0.54
N VAL A 84 7.43 2.36 -0.74
CA VAL A 84 7.17 3.49 -1.63
C VAL A 84 6.42 4.57 -0.85
N PHE A 85 6.93 5.81 -0.84
CA PHE A 85 6.36 6.93 -0.10
C PHE A 85 5.92 8.05 -1.03
N GLN A 86 5.01 8.89 -0.58
CA GLN A 86 4.51 10.05 -1.31
C GLN A 86 5.63 11.01 -1.76
N PHE A 87 6.62 11.28 -0.91
CA PHE A 87 7.73 12.18 -1.19
C PHE A 87 9.00 11.45 -1.67
N HIS A 88 8.87 10.27 -2.29
CA HIS A 88 9.91 9.48 -2.95
C HIS A 88 11.11 9.09 -2.06
N GLN A 89 11.54 9.97 -1.16
CA GLN A 89 12.68 9.79 -0.23
C GLN A 89 13.96 9.31 -0.93
N LEU A 90 14.25 9.87 -2.11
CA LEU A 90 15.50 9.63 -2.81
C LEU A 90 16.61 10.46 -2.16
N LEU A 91 17.79 9.87 -2.07
CA LEU A 91 18.99 10.54 -1.56
C LEU A 91 19.52 11.49 -2.63
N PRO A 92 19.57 12.81 -2.38
CA PRO A 92 19.86 13.81 -3.41
C PRO A 92 21.31 13.78 -3.90
N GLU A 93 22.24 13.21 -3.11
CA GLU A 93 23.64 13.07 -3.47
C GLU A 93 23.89 11.97 -4.51
N PHE A 94 22.99 10.98 -4.58
CA PHE A 94 23.10 9.80 -5.44
C PHE A 94 22.28 9.95 -6.71
N THR A 95 22.77 9.36 -7.79
CA THR A 95 22.03 9.22 -9.06
C THR A 95 20.84 8.28 -8.93
N ALA A 96 19.97 8.23 -9.95
CA ALA A 96 18.82 7.31 -9.97
C ALA A 96 19.25 5.86 -9.79
N ILE A 97 20.24 5.40 -10.55
CA ILE A 97 20.73 4.02 -10.45
C ILE A 97 21.36 3.73 -9.07
N GLU A 98 22.10 4.66 -8.50
CA GLU A 98 22.71 4.48 -7.18
C GLU A 98 21.64 4.42 -6.09
N ASN A 99 20.59 5.27 -6.13
CA ASN A 99 19.45 5.18 -5.24
C ASN A 99 18.80 3.78 -5.28
N ILE A 100 18.63 3.21 -6.47
CA ILE A 100 18.07 1.86 -6.63
C ILE A 100 18.98 0.79 -6.04
N MET A 101 20.30 0.93 -6.19
CA MET A 101 21.29 -0.06 -5.75
C MET A 101 21.49 -0.13 -4.23
N ILE A 102 21.15 0.93 -3.46
CA ILE A 102 21.40 1.00 -2.02
C ILE A 102 20.86 -0.20 -1.24
N PRO A 103 19.58 -0.62 -1.38
CA PRO A 103 19.09 -1.76 -0.61
C PRO A 103 19.80 -3.09 -0.98
N ALA A 104 20.24 -3.25 -2.23
CA ALA A 104 21.03 -4.40 -2.65
C ALA A 104 22.41 -4.44 -1.98
N TYR A 105 23.06 -3.28 -1.82
CA TYR A 105 24.32 -3.19 -1.07
C TYR A 105 24.15 -3.52 0.40
N ILE A 106 23.06 -3.06 1.03
CA ILE A 106 22.73 -3.41 2.42
C ILE A 106 22.51 -4.93 2.56
N ALA A 107 21.90 -5.57 1.54
CA ALA A 107 21.72 -7.03 1.48
C ALA A 107 23.03 -7.81 1.21
N GLY A 108 24.15 -7.11 0.98
CA GLY A 108 25.45 -7.73 0.68
C GLY A 108 25.64 -8.19 -0.77
N VAL A 109 24.76 -7.73 -1.68
CA VAL A 109 24.89 -8.02 -3.12
C VAL A 109 26.10 -7.27 -3.67
N ASN A 110 26.93 -7.94 -4.48
CA ASN A 110 28.09 -7.32 -5.10
C ASN A 110 27.68 -6.25 -6.14
N THR A 111 28.57 -5.28 -6.39
CA THR A 111 28.31 -4.11 -7.24
C THR A 111 27.89 -4.49 -8.66
N LYS A 112 28.50 -5.51 -9.27
CA LYS A 112 28.17 -5.92 -10.64
C LYS A 112 26.73 -6.42 -10.75
N GLU A 113 26.32 -7.25 -9.80
CA GLU A 113 24.97 -7.82 -9.78
C GLU A 113 23.93 -6.76 -9.39
N ALA A 114 24.21 -5.92 -8.37
CA ALA A 114 23.33 -4.83 -7.99
C ALA A 114 23.09 -3.87 -9.19
N ARG A 115 24.14 -3.52 -9.93
CA ARG A 115 24.04 -2.68 -11.13
C ARG A 115 23.20 -3.34 -12.21
N ARG A 116 23.44 -4.61 -12.53
CA ARG A 116 22.67 -5.36 -13.52
C ARG A 116 21.15 -5.32 -13.20
N ARG A 117 20.79 -5.63 -11.95
CA ARG A 117 19.39 -5.58 -11.51
C ARG A 117 18.79 -4.17 -11.59
N ALA A 118 19.57 -3.16 -11.21
CA ALA A 118 19.11 -1.77 -11.26
C ALA A 118 18.89 -1.29 -12.70
N GLU A 119 19.77 -1.68 -13.64
CA GLU A 119 19.63 -1.38 -15.08
C GLU A 119 18.39 -2.06 -15.68
N GLU A 120 18.10 -3.31 -15.32
CA GLU A 120 16.89 -4.03 -15.75
C GLU A 120 15.61 -3.36 -15.21
N LEU A 121 15.62 -2.93 -13.94
CA LEU A 121 14.50 -2.19 -13.36
C LEU A 121 14.31 -0.82 -14.03
N LEU A 122 15.38 -0.07 -14.26
CA LEU A 122 15.32 1.21 -14.99
C LEU A 122 14.78 1.03 -16.40
N GLN A 123 15.19 -0.02 -17.10
CA GLN A 123 14.66 -0.34 -18.43
C GLN A 123 13.15 -0.64 -18.37
N PHE A 124 12.70 -1.44 -17.40
CA PHE A 124 11.29 -1.74 -17.19
C PHE A 124 10.47 -0.49 -16.89
N MET A 125 11.04 0.45 -16.10
CA MET A 125 10.41 1.73 -15.76
C MET A 125 10.46 2.78 -16.89
N GLY A 126 11.10 2.48 -18.04
CA GLY A 126 11.30 3.45 -19.12
C GLY A 126 12.28 4.57 -18.76
N LEU A 127 13.25 4.31 -17.86
CA LEU A 127 14.17 5.31 -17.31
C LEU A 127 15.65 5.02 -17.60
N SER A 128 15.97 4.21 -18.62
CA SER A 128 17.37 3.86 -18.96
C SER A 128 18.24 5.11 -19.16
N ASP A 129 17.71 6.13 -19.86
CA ASP A 129 18.43 7.38 -20.15
C ASP A 129 18.54 8.29 -18.92
N ARG A 130 17.83 7.97 -17.84
CA ARG A 130 17.84 8.71 -16.56
C ARG A 130 18.76 8.11 -15.51
N ALA A 131 19.39 6.98 -15.79
CA ALA A 131 20.21 6.22 -14.82
C ALA A 131 21.25 7.10 -14.07
N LYS A 132 21.87 8.05 -14.76
CA LYS A 132 22.91 8.93 -14.20
C LYS A 132 22.39 10.28 -13.67
N HIS A 133 21.10 10.57 -13.81
CA HIS A 133 20.50 11.82 -13.30
C HIS A 133 20.34 11.75 -11.80
N LYS A 134 20.53 12.91 -11.15
CA LYS A 134 20.23 13.10 -9.73
C LYS A 134 18.75 13.42 -9.52
N PRO A 135 18.20 13.25 -8.30
CA PRO A 135 16.80 13.51 -8.03
C PRO A 135 16.29 14.90 -8.45
N ASN A 136 17.12 15.93 -8.33
CA ASN A 136 16.78 17.30 -8.76
C ASN A 136 16.68 17.48 -10.28
N GLU A 137 17.16 16.53 -11.07
CA GLU A 137 17.12 16.52 -12.54
C GLU A 137 15.97 15.65 -13.08
N LEU A 138 15.16 15.04 -12.19
CA LEU A 138 14.05 14.16 -12.51
C LEU A 138 12.70 14.85 -12.25
N SER A 139 11.71 14.59 -13.09
CA SER A 139 10.31 14.95 -12.83
C SER A 139 9.74 14.20 -11.62
N GLY A 140 8.58 14.61 -11.11
CA GLY A 140 7.89 13.93 -10.01
C GLY A 140 7.58 12.46 -10.33
N GLY A 141 7.04 12.19 -11.51
CA GLY A 141 6.75 10.82 -11.94
C GLY A 141 8.01 9.96 -12.16
N GLU A 142 9.10 10.56 -12.70
CA GLU A 142 10.38 9.85 -12.81
C GLU A 142 10.97 9.50 -11.44
N LYS A 143 10.92 10.43 -10.46
CA LYS A 143 11.34 10.17 -9.08
C LYS A 143 10.55 9.02 -8.45
N GLN A 144 9.24 9.00 -8.67
CA GLN A 144 8.38 7.95 -8.12
C GLN A 144 8.69 6.60 -8.74
N ARG A 145 8.90 6.52 -10.05
CA ARG A 145 9.33 5.27 -10.71
C ARG A 145 10.71 4.80 -10.22
N VAL A 146 11.65 5.71 -9.94
CA VAL A 146 12.93 5.36 -9.30
C VAL A 146 12.72 4.83 -7.89
N ALA A 147 11.81 5.42 -7.10
CA ALA A 147 11.48 4.93 -5.75
C ALA A 147 10.83 3.53 -5.79
N VAL A 148 9.96 3.24 -6.76
CA VAL A 148 9.40 1.90 -6.99
C VAL A 148 10.50 0.92 -7.40
N ALA A 149 11.39 1.29 -8.32
CA ALA A 149 12.52 0.44 -8.71
C ALA A 149 13.44 0.13 -7.52
N ARG A 150 13.70 1.12 -6.66
CA ARG A 150 14.47 0.92 -5.41
C ARG A 150 13.79 -0.07 -4.48
N ALA A 151 12.46 0.00 -4.36
CA ALA A 151 11.70 -0.92 -3.52
C ALA A 151 11.79 -2.37 -4.04
N LEU A 152 11.93 -2.57 -5.35
CA LEU A 152 11.94 -3.87 -6.02
C LEU A 152 13.32 -4.54 -6.11
N ILE A 153 14.44 -3.84 -5.86
CA ILE A 153 15.80 -4.31 -6.19
C ILE A 153 16.17 -5.65 -5.54
N ASN A 154 15.64 -5.93 -4.35
CA ASN A 154 15.86 -7.17 -3.61
C ASN A 154 14.77 -8.24 -3.88
N ASN A 155 13.86 -8.01 -4.83
CA ASN A 155 12.73 -8.89 -5.12
C ASN A 155 11.91 -9.22 -3.83
N PRO A 156 11.34 -8.21 -3.17
CA PRO A 156 10.65 -8.39 -1.89
C PRO A 156 9.34 -9.17 -2.06
N ASP A 157 8.84 -9.77 -0.97
CA ASP A 157 7.56 -10.49 -0.95
C ASP A 157 6.37 -9.52 -1.05
N VAL A 158 6.53 -8.30 -0.54
CA VAL A 158 5.49 -7.26 -0.52
C VAL A 158 6.07 -5.86 -0.74
N ILE A 159 5.32 -5.04 -1.46
CA ILE A 159 5.52 -3.59 -1.57
C ILE A 159 4.47 -2.89 -0.71
N LEU A 160 4.93 -2.07 0.22
CA LEU A 160 4.11 -1.21 1.06
C LEU A 160 4.19 0.23 0.53
N ALA A 161 3.06 0.79 0.14
CA ALA A 161 2.99 2.11 -0.44
C ALA A 161 2.12 3.05 0.41
N ASP A 162 2.69 4.16 0.86
CA ASP A 162 2.00 5.19 1.63
C ASP A 162 1.77 6.42 0.74
N GLU A 163 0.52 6.63 0.29
CA GLU A 163 0.08 7.71 -0.60
C GLU A 163 0.98 7.85 -1.85
N PRO A 164 1.26 6.77 -2.60
CA PRO A 164 2.33 6.76 -3.61
C PRO A 164 2.09 7.71 -4.79
N SER A 165 0.84 8.09 -5.05
CA SER A 165 0.45 9.00 -6.15
C SER A 165 0.07 10.41 -5.67
N GLY A 166 0.09 10.67 -4.36
CA GLY A 166 -0.45 11.91 -3.76
C GLY A 166 0.26 13.21 -4.16
N SER A 167 1.49 13.15 -4.67
CA SER A 167 2.24 14.33 -5.14
C SER A 167 2.34 14.43 -6.68
N LEU A 168 1.64 13.57 -7.42
CA LEU A 168 1.73 13.47 -8.87
C LEU A 168 0.55 14.18 -9.55
N ASP A 169 0.79 14.69 -10.77
CA ASP A 169 -0.28 15.10 -11.67
C ASP A 169 -1.07 13.90 -12.19
N SER A 170 -2.25 14.14 -12.77
CA SER A 170 -3.19 13.09 -13.17
C SER A 170 -2.57 12.06 -14.13
N LYS A 171 -1.76 12.50 -15.09
CA LYS A 171 -1.13 11.59 -16.06
C LYS A 171 -0.09 10.67 -15.40
N ASN A 172 0.82 11.24 -14.60
CA ASN A 172 1.83 10.45 -13.88
C ASN A 172 1.21 9.51 -12.84
N LYS A 173 0.05 9.90 -12.27
CA LYS A 173 -0.74 9.10 -11.37
C LYS A 173 -1.29 7.84 -12.05
N GLU A 174 -1.95 7.99 -13.19
CA GLU A 174 -2.47 6.87 -13.98
C GLU A 174 -1.35 5.92 -14.43
N GLU A 175 -0.22 6.48 -14.92
CA GLU A 175 0.96 5.69 -15.29
C GLU A 175 1.52 4.89 -14.09
N LEU A 176 1.53 5.47 -12.88
CA LEU A 176 1.98 4.77 -11.67
C LEU A 176 1.01 3.66 -11.27
N HIS A 177 -0.29 3.90 -11.37
CA HIS A 177 -1.30 2.87 -11.07
C HIS A 177 -1.15 1.69 -12.03
N GLN A 178 -1.07 1.94 -13.34
CA GLN A 178 -0.84 0.89 -14.33
C GLN A 178 0.47 0.11 -14.04
N LEU A 179 1.53 0.80 -13.63
CA LEU A 179 2.79 0.16 -13.26
C LEU A 179 2.64 -0.86 -12.13
N PHE A 180 1.79 -0.60 -11.13
CA PHE A 180 1.55 -1.58 -10.05
C PHE A 180 0.90 -2.86 -10.57
N PHE A 181 -0.07 -2.74 -11.49
CA PHE A 181 -0.69 -3.90 -12.14
C PHE A 181 0.30 -4.66 -13.02
N ASP A 182 1.10 -3.95 -13.81
CA ASP A 182 2.13 -4.57 -14.65
C ASP A 182 3.16 -5.35 -13.82
N LEU A 183 3.53 -4.83 -12.64
CA LEU A 183 4.44 -5.49 -11.69
C LEU A 183 3.79 -6.72 -11.06
N ARG A 184 2.52 -6.65 -10.67
CA ARG A 184 1.78 -7.82 -10.19
C ARG A 184 1.71 -8.90 -11.26
N ASP A 185 1.31 -8.55 -12.47
CA ASP A 185 1.07 -9.50 -13.56
C ASP A 185 2.37 -10.16 -14.04
N LYS A 186 3.47 -9.39 -14.07
CA LYS A 186 4.76 -9.88 -14.54
C LYS A 186 5.56 -10.64 -13.49
N TYR A 187 5.51 -10.18 -12.24
CA TYR A 187 6.38 -10.69 -11.17
C TYR A 187 5.62 -11.36 -10.03
N GLY A 188 4.27 -11.38 -10.06
CA GLY A 188 3.46 -11.88 -8.95
C GLY A 188 3.60 -11.03 -7.68
N GLN A 189 3.89 -9.72 -7.84
CA GLN A 189 4.19 -8.82 -6.73
C GLN A 189 2.94 -8.50 -5.92
N THR A 190 3.05 -8.60 -4.60
CA THR A 190 1.99 -8.20 -3.66
C THR A 190 2.13 -6.73 -3.30
N PHE A 191 1.00 -6.00 -3.25
CA PHE A 191 0.98 -4.59 -2.86
C PHE A 191 0.00 -4.35 -1.71
N VAL A 192 0.41 -3.51 -0.76
CA VAL A 192 -0.49 -2.90 0.24
C VAL A 192 -0.36 -1.40 0.10
N ILE A 193 -1.41 -0.74 -0.33
CA ILE A 193 -1.41 0.68 -0.69
C ILE A 193 -2.33 1.44 0.25
N VAL A 194 -1.78 2.32 1.07
CA VAL A 194 -2.56 3.32 1.80
C VAL A 194 -2.81 4.50 0.86
N THR A 195 -4.07 4.86 0.67
CA THR A 195 -4.44 5.98 -0.19
C THR A 195 -5.78 6.60 0.20
N HIS A 196 -5.97 7.87 -0.20
CA HIS A 196 -7.27 8.53 -0.22
C HIS A 196 -7.82 8.66 -1.66
N ASP A 197 -7.13 8.08 -2.63
CA ASP A 197 -7.51 8.07 -4.03
C ASP A 197 -8.54 6.97 -4.31
N GLU A 198 -9.80 7.38 -4.43
CA GLU A 198 -10.92 6.48 -4.75
C GLU A 198 -10.75 5.81 -6.12
N GLY A 199 -10.12 6.50 -7.09
CA GLY A 199 -9.85 5.95 -8.41
C GLY A 199 -8.90 4.76 -8.34
N LEU A 200 -7.82 4.85 -7.56
CA LEU A 200 -6.94 3.70 -7.32
C LEU A 200 -7.65 2.60 -6.53
N ALA A 201 -8.34 2.97 -5.46
CA ALA A 201 -9.04 2.01 -4.61
C ALA A 201 -10.05 1.17 -5.38
N SER A 202 -10.79 1.77 -6.34
CA SER A 202 -11.81 1.07 -7.12
C SER A 202 -11.29 0.03 -8.12
N ILE A 203 -9.98 0.08 -8.45
CA ILE A 203 -9.35 -0.84 -9.42
C ILE A 203 -8.43 -1.87 -8.75
N THR A 204 -8.19 -1.78 -7.43
CA THR A 204 -7.43 -2.80 -6.69
C THR A 204 -8.27 -4.07 -6.48
N ASP A 205 -7.61 -5.21 -6.24
CA ASP A 205 -8.29 -6.50 -6.05
C ASP A 205 -9.23 -6.47 -4.83
N ARG A 206 -8.86 -5.68 -3.80
CA ARG A 206 -9.66 -5.49 -2.60
C ARG A 206 -9.38 -4.14 -1.95
N THR A 207 -10.46 -3.46 -1.54
CA THR A 207 -10.40 -2.22 -0.77
C THR A 207 -10.82 -2.49 0.67
N ILE A 208 -10.00 -2.02 1.60
CA ILE A 208 -10.23 -2.12 3.05
C ILE A 208 -10.49 -0.71 3.57
N HIS A 209 -11.62 -0.51 4.21
CA HIS A 209 -11.96 0.76 4.84
C HIS A 209 -11.51 0.77 6.29
N MET A 210 -10.81 1.82 6.68
CA MET A 210 -10.33 2.01 8.04
C MET A 210 -10.87 3.29 8.64
N ARG A 211 -11.46 3.20 9.84
CA ARG A 211 -12.04 4.32 10.57
C ARG A 211 -11.77 4.19 12.06
N ASP A 212 -11.30 5.27 12.69
CA ASP A 212 -11.09 5.36 14.14
C ASP A 212 -10.29 4.18 14.74
N GLY A 213 -9.29 3.68 13.99
CA GLY A 213 -8.42 2.59 14.42
C GLY A 213 -9.00 1.19 14.24
N ILE A 214 -10.11 1.04 13.51
CA ILE A 214 -10.80 -0.23 13.24
C ILE A 214 -10.90 -0.43 11.73
N LEU A 215 -10.80 -1.69 11.27
CA LEU A 215 -11.16 -2.04 9.90
C LEU A 215 -12.67 -2.23 9.82
N GLU A 216 -13.31 -1.49 8.92
CA GLU A 216 -14.71 -1.73 8.59
C GLU A 216 -14.76 -2.98 7.69
N HIS A 217 -15.48 -4.01 8.12
CA HIS A 217 -15.80 -5.14 7.26
C HIS A 217 -16.76 -4.66 6.17
N LEU A 218 -16.25 -4.39 4.98
CA LEU A 218 -17.11 -4.35 3.81
C LEU A 218 -17.57 -5.78 3.54
N GLU A 219 -18.87 -5.96 3.61
CA GLU A 219 -19.53 -7.09 3.00
C GLU A 219 -19.02 -7.20 1.55
N THR A 220 -18.44 -8.33 1.20
CA THR A 220 -18.04 -8.62 -0.18
C THR A 220 -19.22 -8.37 -1.10
N LEU A 221 -18.99 -7.94 -2.34
CA LEU A 221 -20.05 -7.69 -3.35
C LEU A 221 -21.04 -8.85 -3.47
N GLU A 222 -20.67 -10.07 -3.09
CA GLU A 222 -21.56 -11.24 -3.00
C GLU A 222 -22.71 -11.08 -2.00
N ASN A 223 -22.61 -10.21 -0.98
CA ASN A 223 -23.70 -9.94 -0.04
C ASN A 223 -24.64 -8.82 -0.50
N LEU A 224 -24.27 -8.02 -1.49
CA LEU A 224 -25.14 -6.99 -2.05
C LEU A 224 -26.18 -7.58 -3.02
N GLU A 225 -25.93 -8.74 -3.60
CA GLU A 225 -26.90 -9.46 -4.45
C GLU A 225 -28.02 -10.15 -3.65
N ASN A 226 -27.87 -10.28 -2.32
CA ASN A 226 -28.85 -10.88 -1.42
C ASN A 226 -29.72 -9.86 -0.66
N LEU A 227 -29.58 -8.56 -0.92
CA LEU A 227 -30.53 -7.56 -0.44
C LEU A 227 -31.78 -7.62 -1.31
N GLU A 228 -32.86 -8.17 -0.77
CA GLU A 228 -34.19 -8.18 -1.41
C GLU A 228 -34.56 -6.74 -1.84
N PRO A 229 -35.21 -6.57 -3.01
CA PRO A 229 -35.63 -5.26 -3.47
C PRO A 229 -36.62 -4.66 -2.46
N LEU A 230 -36.36 -3.45 -1.99
CA LEU A 230 -37.30 -2.65 -1.19
C LEU A 230 -38.57 -2.32 -2.01
N GLU A 231 -39.48 -3.28 -2.16
CA GLU A 231 -40.79 -3.06 -2.84
C GLU A 231 -41.91 -2.55 -1.92
N ASP A 232 -41.67 -2.29 -0.65
CA ASP A 232 -42.76 -1.94 0.32
C ASP A 232 -42.79 -0.47 0.77
N LEU A 233 -42.41 0.51 -0.06
CA LEU A 233 -42.60 1.92 0.26
C LEU A 233 -43.61 2.66 -0.65
N LYS A 234 -44.52 1.96 -1.33
CA LYS A 234 -45.55 2.58 -2.18
C LYS A 234 -46.98 2.59 -1.59
N SER A 235 -47.18 2.29 -0.32
CA SER A 235 -48.53 2.21 0.25
C SER A 235 -48.91 3.29 1.28
N LEU A 236 -48.21 4.40 1.36
CA LEU A 236 -48.51 5.47 2.35
C LEU A 236 -48.78 6.85 1.75
N ASP A 237 -49.25 6.96 0.51
CA ASP A 237 -49.74 8.22 -0.04
C ASP A 237 -51.16 8.06 -0.58
N ASN A 238 -52.15 8.18 0.31
CA ASN A 238 -53.51 8.53 -0.09
C ASN A 238 -54.18 9.38 1.00
N PRO A 239 -54.16 10.70 0.95
CA PRO A 239 -55.02 11.52 1.80
C PRO A 239 -56.42 11.52 1.20
N GLU A 240 -57.37 10.96 1.93
CA GLU A 240 -58.81 11.04 1.68
C GLU A 240 -59.26 12.50 1.50
N LYS A 241 -59.95 12.75 0.40
CA LYS A 241 -60.74 13.93 0.17
C LYS A 241 -61.96 13.94 1.08
N GLY A 242 -61.92 14.80 2.08
CA GLY A 242 -63.14 15.11 2.86
C GLY A 242 -64.09 15.97 2.02
N GLU A 243 -65.26 15.43 1.77
CA GLU A 243 -66.42 16.14 1.21
C GLU A 243 -66.92 17.19 2.19
N SER A 244 -67.11 18.39 1.67
CA SER A 244 -67.87 19.45 2.35
C SER A 244 -69.36 19.24 2.07
N ASN A 245 -70.18 19.17 3.09
CA ASN A 245 -71.58 19.51 3.03
C ASN A 245 -71.91 20.57 4.06
N ASP A 246 -72.65 21.57 3.53
CA ASP A 246 -73.40 22.69 4.18
C ASP A 246 -72.60 23.87 4.68
#